data_65df462bdeb01fe98b1bfeb29fc8ad3c
#
_entry.id   65df462bdeb01fe98b1bfeb29fc8ad3c
#
_cell.length_a   1.000
_cell.length_b   1.000
_cell.length_c   1.000
_cell.angle_alpha   90.00
_cell.angle_beta   90.00
_cell.angle_gamma   90.00
#
_symmetry.space_group_name_H-M   'P 1'
#
loop_
_entity.id
_entity.type
_entity.pdbx_description
1 polymer ?
#
loop_
_entity_poly.entity_id
_entity_poly.type
_entity_poly.pdbx_seq_one_letter_code
_entity_poly.pdbx_strand_id
1 'polypeptide(L)'
;MWGCDMLPFRVLVGKGREIMKRQKGPRTKASRERWSSPYVDVAENRWFSPGVRFVTEQNWMRPVGSRRFCSCGVMDKRAFHAVLRRAFRGACGTEEELFPREYEEQFRLEGSMTRQDMAVMLFRCTERMGIDTTVRGNLAAYSDASEVSAYAQPAMSWAVGTGLLRGIRSGSASILSPWGGTTRAQADTVLLRWCTWAGQPEARELLGVK
;
A
#
# COMPACT_ATOMS: atom_id res chain seq x y z
N MET A 1 -20.89 -28.28 19.64
CA MET A 1 -19.51 -28.79 19.72
C MET A 1 -18.99 -28.80 18.29
N TRP A 2 -18.42 -27.63 17.84
CA TRP A 2 -17.84 -27.45 16.52
C TRP A 2 -16.37 -27.17 16.72
N GLY A 3 -15.55 -28.18 16.44
CA GLY A 3 -14.10 -28.04 16.45
C GLY A 3 -13.68 -27.27 15.20
N CYS A 4 -13.25 -26.02 15.34
CA CYS A 4 -12.44 -25.31 14.36
C CYS A 4 -11.02 -25.87 14.44
N ASP A 5 -10.67 -26.77 13.54
CA ASP A 5 -9.27 -27.07 13.23
C ASP A 5 -8.66 -25.83 12.56
N MET A 6 -8.15 -24.96 13.40
CA MET A 6 -7.23 -23.89 12.97
C MET A 6 -5.93 -24.56 12.52
N LEU A 7 -5.75 -24.71 11.22
CA LEU A 7 -4.43 -25.01 10.65
C LEU A 7 -3.41 -24.00 11.21
N PRO A 8 -2.24 -24.46 11.66
CA PRO A 8 -1.36 -23.64 12.47
C PRO A 8 -0.80 -22.48 11.65
N PHE A 9 -1.12 -21.29 12.06
CA PHE A 9 -0.64 -19.98 11.59
C PHE A 9 0.90 -19.91 11.47
N ARG A 10 1.61 -20.87 12.05
CA ARG A 10 3.07 -20.96 12.09
C ARG A 10 3.76 -21.28 10.75
N VAL A 11 3.06 -21.82 9.77
CA VAL A 11 3.66 -22.22 8.47
C VAL A 11 3.78 -21.04 7.50
N LEU A 12 3.04 -19.95 7.73
CA LEU A 12 3.02 -18.77 6.85
C LEU A 12 4.10 -17.72 7.18
N VAL A 13 4.65 -17.73 8.39
CA VAL A 13 5.57 -16.68 8.89
C VAL A 13 6.88 -16.58 8.11
N GLY A 14 7.34 -17.67 7.49
CA GLY A 14 8.52 -17.65 6.61
C GLY A 14 8.23 -17.34 5.15
N LYS A 15 6.98 -17.51 4.71
CA LYS A 15 6.60 -17.43 3.30
C LYS A 15 6.25 -16.02 2.81
N GLY A 16 5.79 -15.12 3.66
CA GLY A 16 5.31 -13.80 3.24
C GLY A 16 6.38 -12.95 2.55
N ARG A 17 7.59 -12.87 3.09
CA ARG A 17 8.72 -12.16 2.44
C ARG A 17 9.23 -12.89 1.19
N GLU A 18 9.22 -14.20 1.19
CA GLU A 18 9.57 -15.02 0.02
C GLU A 18 8.53 -14.88 -1.09
N ILE A 19 7.26 -14.79 -0.74
CA ILE A 19 6.14 -14.61 -1.64
C ILE A 19 6.23 -13.26 -2.36
N MET A 20 6.53 -12.18 -1.63
CA MET A 20 6.73 -10.86 -2.21
C MET A 20 7.95 -10.82 -3.14
N LYS A 21 9.01 -11.59 -2.87
CA LYS A 21 10.17 -11.75 -3.75
C LYS A 21 9.86 -12.54 -5.03
N ARG A 22 8.84 -13.42 -5.01
CA ARG A 22 8.46 -14.26 -6.15
C ARG A 22 7.54 -13.60 -7.16
N GLN A 23 6.95 -12.47 -6.84
CA GLN A 23 6.20 -11.66 -7.80
C GLN A 23 7.17 -11.01 -8.80
N LYS A 24 7.72 -11.84 -9.67
CA LYS A 24 8.46 -11.33 -10.83
C LYS A 24 7.42 -10.85 -11.84
N GLY A 25 7.21 -9.55 -11.89
CA GLY A 25 6.65 -8.92 -13.07
C GLY A 25 7.48 -9.31 -14.31
N PRO A 26 6.96 -9.12 -15.51
CA PRO A 26 7.72 -9.44 -16.72
C PRO A 26 9.07 -8.73 -16.66
N ARG A 27 10.16 -9.52 -16.62
CA ARG A 27 11.53 -9.01 -16.71
C ARG A 27 11.68 -8.36 -18.09
N THR A 28 11.35 -7.10 -18.19
CA THR A 28 11.70 -6.33 -19.37
C THR A 28 13.14 -5.83 -19.21
N LYS A 29 13.92 -5.89 -20.28
CA LYS A 29 15.27 -5.29 -20.40
C LYS A 29 15.27 -3.76 -20.17
N ALA A 30 14.13 -3.19 -19.82
CA ALA A 30 13.81 -1.77 -19.71
C ALA A 30 14.39 -1.06 -18.47
N SER A 31 15.17 -1.73 -17.60
CA SER A 31 15.70 -1.11 -16.38
C SER A 31 16.77 -0.03 -16.64
N ARG A 32 17.23 0.17 -17.89
CA ARG A 32 18.20 1.23 -18.25
C ARG A 32 17.64 2.27 -19.22
N GLU A 33 16.47 2.04 -19.79
CA GLU A 33 15.84 3.05 -20.63
C GLU A 33 15.07 4.06 -19.76
N ARG A 34 15.21 5.34 -20.11
CA ARG A 34 14.44 6.41 -19.45
C ARG A 34 12.96 6.08 -19.61
N TRP A 35 12.27 5.86 -18.48
CA TRP A 35 10.84 5.58 -18.52
C TRP A 35 10.09 6.77 -19.10
N SER A 36 9.32 6.55 -20.14
CA SER A 36 8.41 7.53 -20.69
C SER A 36 6.99 7.23 -20.20
N SER A 37 6.35 8.24 -19.61
CA SER A 37 5.01 8.09 -19.07
C SER A 37 3.99 7.81 -20.20
N PRO A 38 3.18 6.74 -20.09
CA PRO A 38 2.10 6.52 -21.02
C PRO A 38 0.91 7.49 -20.81
N TYR A 39 0.97 8.32 -19.75
CA TYR A 39 -0.10 9.20 -19.32
C TYR A 39 0.23 10.67 -19.62
N VAL A 40 -0.71 11.38 -20.17
CA VAL A 40 -0.56 12.81 -20.53
C VAL A 40 -0.55 13.73 -19.30
N ASP A 41 -1.05 13.27 -18.18
CA ASP A 41 -1.13 14.00 -16.91
C ASP A 41 -0.07 13.59 -15.87
N VAL A 42 0.91 12.79 -16.28
CA VAL A 42 2.03 12.36 -15.43
C VAL A 42 3.35 12.72 -16.09
N ALA A 43 3.97 13.80 -15.66
CA ALA A 43 5.33 14.14 -16.06
C ALA A 43 6.34 13.25 -15.31
N GLU A 44 7.44 12.88 -15.97
CA GLU A 44 8.43 11.92 -15.47
C GLU A 44 9.18 12.37 -14.20
N ASN A 45 9.26 13.68 -13.98
CA ASN A 45 10.01 14.30 -12.86
C ASN A 45 9.15 14.63 -11.63
N ARG A 46 7.91 14.16 -11.57
CA ARG A 46 7.04 14.39 -10.40
C ARG A 46 7.41 13.44 -9.28
N TRP A 47 7.19 13.85 -8.02
CA TRP A 47 7.50 13.07 -6.83
C TRP A 47 6.80 11.69 -6.79
N PHE A 48 5.66 11.58 -7.47
CA PHE A 48 4.86 10.36 -7.54
C PHE A 48 5.15 9.51 -8.79
N SER A 49 5.95 10.00 -9.75
CA SER A 49 6.19 9.28 -11.01
C SER A 49 6.79 7.88 -10.82
N PRO A 50 7.69 7.63 -9.86
CA PRO A 50 8.16 6.29 -9.58
C PRO A 50 7.04 5.34 -9.11
N GLY A 51 6.10 5.84 -8.29
CA GLY A 51 4.93 5.08 -7.84
C GLY A 51 3.99 4.75 -9.00
N VAL A 52 3.67 5.77 -9.83
CA VAL A 52 2.84 5.57 -11.04
C VAL A 52 3.48 4.54 -11.98
N ARG A 53 4.79 4.67 -12.25
CA ARG A 53 5.53 3.70 -13.03
C ARG A 53 5.37 2.29 -12.47
N PHE A 54 5.64 2.12 -11.17
CA PHE A 54 5.56 0.84 -10.49
C PHE A 54 4.18 0.18 -10.61
N VAL A 55 3.12 0.89 -10.21
CA VAL A 55 1.75 0.31 -10.24
C VAL A 55 1.23 0.07 -11.66
N THR A 56 1.77 0.80 -12.65
CA THR A 56 1.44 0.62 -14.08
C THR A 56 2.14 -0.63 -14.62
N GLU A 57 3.44 -0.78 -14.41
CA GLU A 57 4.22 -1.95 -14.84
C GLU A 57 3.72 -3.24 -14.19
N GLN A 58 3.24 -3.16 -12.94
CA GLN A 58 2.64 -4.28 -12.22
C GLN A 58 1.16 -4.53 -12.60
N ASN A 59 0.54 -3.69 -13.41
CA ASN A 59 -0.89 -3.77 -13.74
C ASN A 59 -1.83 -3.67 -12.53
N TRP A 60 -1.39 -3.01 -11.45
CA TRP A 60 -2.19 -2.88 -10.22
C TRP A 60 -3.20 -1.76 -10.29
N MET A 61 -2.80 -0.60 -10.84
CA MET A 61 -3.71 0.51 -11.07
C MET A 61 -3.93 0.72 -12.56
N ARG A 62 -5.20 0.89 -12.91
CA ARG A 62 -5.58 1.16 -14.31
C ARG A 62 -5.71 2.66 -14.56
N PRO A 63 -5.46 3.12 -15.80
CA PRO A 63 -5.74 4.48 -16.18
C PRO A 63 -7.24 4.80 -16.04
N VAL A 64 -7.55 6.07 -15.95
CA VAL A 64 -8.89 6.61 -16.07
C VAL A 64 -9.05 7.09 -17.53
N GLY A 65 -9.86 6.37 -18.29
CA GLY A 65 -9.88 6.56 -19.75
C GLY A 65 -8.63 5.99 -20.44
N SER A 66 -8.32 6.48 -21.63
CA SER A 66 -7.28 5.87 -22.49
C SER A 66 -5.85 6.27 -22.12
N ARG A 67 -5.62 7.52 -21.69
CA ARG A 67 -4.29 8.08 -21.50
C ARG A 67 -4.13 8.98 -20.27
N ARG A 68 -4.97 8.82 -19.23
CA ARG A 68 -4.89 9.61 -18.01
C ARG A 68 -4.77 8.72 -16.79
N PHE A 69 -3.84 9.04 -15.92
CA PHE A 69 -3.71 8.39 -14.61
C PHE A 69 -4.62 9.04 -13.55
N CYS A 70 -4.95 10.32 -13.72
CA CYS A 70 -5.69 11.14 -12.76
C CYS A 70 -5.01 11.18 -11.38
N SER A 71 -3.74 11.58 -11.34
CA SER A 71 -2.89 11.58 -10.15
C SER A 71 -3.50 12.31 -8.95
N CYS A 72 -4.20 13.44 -9.19
CA CYS A 72 -4.89 14.21 -8.15
C CYS A 72 -6.29 13.68 -7.82
N GLY A 73 -6.78 12.67 -8.55
CA GLY A 73 -8.09 12.07 -8.31
C GLY A 73 -8.14 11.39 -6.95
N VAL A 74 -9.27 11.53 -6.28
CA VAL A 74 -9.51 10.88 -4.99
C VAL A 74 -9.52 9.36 -5.17
N MET A 75 -8.83 8.66 -4.29
CA MET A 75 -8.91 7.21 -4.18
C MET A 75 -10.11 6.84 -3.31
N ASP A 76 -10.97 5.97 -3.79
CA ASP A 76 -12.00 5.36 -2.95
C ASP A 76 -11.51 4.02 -2.36
N LYS A 77 -12.16 3.57 -1.28
CA LYS A 77 -11.79 2.36 -0.55
C LYS A 77 -11.91 1.11 -1.42
N ARG A 78 -12.98 1.01 -2.22
CA ARG A 78 -13.22 -0.13 -3.13
C ARG A 78 -12.16 -0.21 -4.22
N ALA A 79 -11.78 0.93 -4.81
CA ALA A 79 -10.72 0.99 -5.81
C ALA A 79 -9.37 0.56 -5.22
N PHE A 80 -9.03 1.03 -4.02
CA PHE A 80 -7.79 0.63 -3.35
C PHE A 80 -7.79 -0.86 -2.96
N HIS A 81 -8.89 -1.37 -2.44
CA HIS A 81 -9.06 -2.79 -2.19
C HIS A 81 -8.83 -3.63 -3.46
N ALA A 82 -9.42 -3.21 -4.60
CA ALA A 82 -9.19 -3.88 -5.87
C ALA A 82 -7.72 -3.81 -6.34
N VAL A 83 -6.99 -2.74 -5.99
CA VAL A 83 -5.53 -2.66 -6.22
C VAL A 83 -4.80 -3.69 -5.37
N LEU A 84 -5.11 -3.78 -4.08
CA LEU A 84 -4.52 -4.77 -3.18
C LEU A 84 -4.80 -6.20 -3.66
N ARG A 85 -6.02 -6.51 -4.07
CA ARG A 85 -6.37 -7.82 -4.65
C ARG A 85 -5.52 -8.16 -5.86
N ARG A 86 -5.25 -7.20 -6.76
CA ARG A 86 -4.37 -7.41 -7.92
C ARG A 86 -2.91 -7.58 -7.50
N ALA A 87 -2.47 -6.77 -6.54
CA ALA A 87 -1.11 -6.84 -6.00
C ALA A 87 -0.79 -8.20 -5.36
N PHE A 88 -1.79 -8.83 -4.77
CA PHE A 88 -1.63 -10.13 -4.09
C PHE A 88 -2.07 -11.34 -4.88
N ARG A 89 -2.61 -11.15 -6.09
CA ARG A 89 -3.01 -12.27 -6.93
C ARG A 89 -1.82 -13.20 -7.22
N GLY A 90 -1.88 -14.40 -6.68
CA GLY A 90 -0.81 -15.40 -6.77
C GLY A 90 0.31 -15.28 -5.72
N ALA A 91 0.20 -14.35 -4.76
CA ALA A 91 1.19 -14.18 -3.71
C ALA A 91 0.99 -15.11 -2.51
N CYS A 92 -0.25 -15.37 -2.13
CA CYS A 92 -0.57 -16.26 -1.01
C CYS A 92 -1.90 -16.95 -1.31
N GLY A 93 -1.96 -18.27 -1.29
CA GLY A 93 -3.17 -19.04 -1.27
C GLY A 93 -4.31 -18.58 -2.18
N THR A 94 -5.53 -18.70 -1.73
CA THR A 94 -6.69 -18.18 -2.43
C THR A 94 -6.92 -16.70 -2.13
N GLU A 95 -7.56 -16.00 -3.05
CA GLU A 95 -7.94 -14.59 -2.88
C GLU A 95 -8.86 -14.39 -1.66
N GLU A 96 -9.66 -15.39 -1.33
CA GLU A 96 -10.56 -15.42 -0.16
C GLU A 96 -9.80 -15.48 1.17
N GLU A 97 -8.62 -16.11 1.22
CA GLU A 97 -7.81 -16.15 2.44
C GLU A 97 -7.23 -14.78 2.80
N LEU A 98 -6.89 -13.96 1.79
CA LEU A 98 -6.36 -12.61 2.02
C LEU A 98 -7.45 -11.58 2.27
N PHE A 99 -8.58 -11.73 1.59
CA PHE A 99 -9.68 -10.79 1.62
C PHE A 99 -11.01 -11.55 1.83
N PRO A 100 -11.22 -12.16 3.01
CA PRO A 100 -12.49 -12.82 3.31
C PRO A 100 -13.64 -11.80 3.30
N ARG A 101 -14.87 -12.27 3.15
CA ARG A 101 -16.05 -11.40 3.12
C ARG A 101 -16.16 -10.50 4.34
N GLU A 102 -15.80 -11.00 5.50
CA GLU A 102 -15.80 -10.24 6.76
C GLU A 102 -14.85 -9.03 6.71
N TYR A 103 -13.80 -9.12 5.90
CA TYR A 103 -12.88 -7.99 5.66
C TYR A 103 -13.60 -6.87 4.90
N GLU A 104 -14.37 -7.20 3.86
CA GLU A 104 -15.12 -6.20 3.09
C GLU A 104 -16.20 -5.54 3.95
N GLU A 105 -16.91 -6.30 4.76
CA GLU A 105 -17.93 -5.82 5.69
C GLU A 105 -17.32 -4.91 6.77
N GLN A 106 -16.17 -5.30 7.34
CA GLN A 106 -15.48 -4.55 8.38
C GLN A 106 -14.96 -3.19 7.89
N PHE A 107 -14.49 -3.12 6.65
CA PHE A 107 -13.91 -1.89 6.09
C PHE A 107 -14.93 -0.94 5.49
N ARG A 108 -16.21 -1.35 5.36
CA ARG A 108 -17.21 -0.53 4.67
C ARG A 108 -16.58 0.12 3.44
N LEU A 109 -16.36 -0.69 2.38
CA LEU A 109 -15.58 -0.28 1.18
C LEU A 109 -16.19 0.90 0.39
N GLU A 110 -17.16 1.57 0.95
CA GLU A 110 -17.83 2.73 0.38
C GLU A 110 -17.15 4.03 0.81
N GLY A 111 -17.19 5.00 -0.09
CA GLY A 111 -16.68 6.34 0.17
C GLY A 111 -15.18 6.51 -0.09
N SER A 112 -14.75 7.75 0.12
CA SER A 112 -13.35 8.15 -0.08
C SER A 112 -12.44 7.50 0.95
N MET A 113 -11.25 7.10 0.52
CA MET A 113 -10.23 6.53 1.39
C MET A 113 -9.50 7.62 2.15
N THR A 114 -9.52 7.55 3.47
CA THR A 114 -8.70 8.40 4.33
C THR A 114 -7.28 7.83 4.48
N ARG A 115 -6.35 8.63 4.98
CA ARG A 115 -4.97 8.17 5.22
C ARG A 115 -4.91 7.09 6.29
N GLN A 116 -5.74 7.17 7.34
CA GLN A 116 -5.82 6.09 8.34
C GLN A 116 -6.47 4.83 7.78
N ASP A 117 -7.49 4.91 6.91
CA ASP A 117 -8.07 3.74 6.24
C ASP A 117 -7.01 3.02 5.40
N MET A 118 -6.22 3.76 4.62
CA MET A 118 -5.12 3.19 3.82
C MET A 118 -4.10 2.45 4.70
N ALA A 119 -3.71 3.07 5.83
CA ALA A 119 -2.78 2.43 6.78
C ALA A 119 -3.37 1.12 7.33
N VAL A 120 -4.63 1.12 7.74
CA VAL A 120 -5.31 -0.07 8.30
C VAL A 120 -5.43 -1.17 7.25
N MET A 121 -5.78 -0.84 6.02
CA MET A 121 -5.88 -1.84 4.94
C MET A 121 -4.52 -2.49 4.64
N LEU A 122 -3.45 -1.70 4.55
CA LEU A 122 -2.09 -2.21 4.33
C LEU A 122 -1.58 -3.02 5.52
N PHE A 123 -1.80 -2.53 6.75
CA PHE A 123 -1.40 -3.21 7.97
C PHE A 123 -2.00 -4.62 8.05
N ARG A 124 -3.31 -4.73 7.84
CA ARG A 124 -4.00 -6.02 7.86
C ARG A 124 -3.58 -6.95 6.74
N CYS A 125 -3.36 -6.43 5.54
CA CYS A 125 -2.78 -7.23 4.46
C CYS A 125 -1.40 -7.78 4.85
N THR A 126 -0.57 -6.95 5.47
CA THR A 126 0.78 -7.33 5.89
C THR A 126 0.76 -8.41 6.96
N GLU A 127 -0.14 -8.30 7.96
CA GLU A 127 -0.35 -9.33 8.99
C GLU A 127 -0.78 -10.66 8.36
N ARG A 128 -1.75 -10.64 7.43
CA ARG A 128 -2.22 -11.86 6.75
C ARG A 128 -1.16 -12.52 5.89
N MET A 129 -0.21 -11.75 5.38
CA MET A 129 0.96 -12.29 4.69
C MET A 129 2.00 -12.89 5.63
N GLY A 130 1.78 -12.86 6.94
CA GLY A 130 2.74 -13.31 7.94
C GLY A 130 4.03 -12.47 7.99
N ILE A 131 3.97 -11.22 7.49
CA ILE A 131 5.09 -10.28 7.58
C ILE A 131 5.01 -9.58 8.94
N ASP A 132 6.16 -9.40 9.58
CA ASP A 132 6.25 -8.76 10.88
C ASP A 132 5.72 -7.31 10.83
N THR A 133 4.73 -7.03 11.66
CA THR A 133 4.09 -5.72 11.81
C THR A 133 4.34 -5.11 13.19
N THR A 134 5.36 -5.56 13.92
CA THR A 134 5.66 -5.09 15.29
C THR A 134 6.33 -3.73 15.34
N VAL A 135 6.90 -3.25 14.24
CA VAL A 135 7.52 -1.92 14.15
C VAL A 135 6.51 -0.84 14.53
N ARG A 136 6.93 0.12 15.36
CA ARG A 136 6.10 1.25 15.79
C ARG A 136 6.85 2.57 15.62
N GLY A 137 6.15 3.55 15.10
CA GLY A 137 6.59 4.95 15.05
C GLY A 137 5.96 5.78 16.15
N ASN A 138 6.59 6.87 16.50
CA ASN A 138 6.08 7.80 17.50
C ASN A 138 5.01 8.72 16.90
N LEU A 139 3.75 8.45 17.16
CA LEU A 139 2.66 9.31 16.71
C LEU A 139 2.63 10.66 17.44
N ALA A 140 3.11 10.72 18.69
CA ALA A 140 3.12 11.98 19.47
C ALA A 140 4.04 13.06 18.88
N ALA A 141 4.88 12.71 17.90
CA ALA A 141 5.67 13.68 17.14
C ALA A 141 4.83 14.53 16.18
N TYR A 142 3.54 14.21 16.01
CA TYR A 142 2.62 14.90 15.10
C TYR A 142 1.55 15.63 15.90
N SER A 143 1.27 16.88 15.52
CA SER A 143 0.37 17.74 16.30
C SER A 143 -1.09 17.30 16.30
N ASP A 144 -1.48 16.48 15.34
CA ASP A 144 -2.83 15.90 15.18
C ASP A 144 -2.91 14.40 15.56
N ALA A 145 -1.94 13.90 16.33
CA ALA A 145 -1.91 12.49 16.74
C ALA A 145 -3.18 12.04 17.48
N SER A 146 -3.80 12.94 18.24
CA SER A 146 -5.05 12.69 18.96
C SER A 146 -6.27 12.47 18.05
N GLU A 147 -6.20 12.90 16.79
CA GLU A 147 -7.26 12.70 15.80
C GLU A 147 -7.27 11.28 15.20
N VAL A 148 -6.20 10.52 15.43
CA VAL A 148 -6.14 9.14 14.95
C VAL A 148 -7.15 8.28 15.71
N SER A 149 -8.08 7.67 14.98
CA SER A 149 -9.09 6.78 15.58
C SER A 149 -8.44 5.62 16.33
N ALA A 150 -9.03 5.22 17.46
CA ALA A 150 -8.51 4.14 18.30
C ALA A 150 -8.22 2.85 17.51
N TYR A 151 -9.13 2.47 16.58
CA TYR A 151 -8.95 1.28 15.74
C TYR A 151 -7.78 1.38 14.77
N ALA A 152 -7.39 2.61 14.41
CA ALA A 152 -6.34 2.87 13.43
C ALA A 152 -4.96 3.11 14.06
N GLN A 153 -4.89 3.33 15.37
CA GLN A 153 -3.63 3.66 16.05
C GLN A 153 -2.51 2.65 15.81
N PRO A 154 -2.72 1.32 15.93
CA PRO A 154 -1.68 0.35 15.66
C PRO A 154 -1.16 0.43 14.22
N ALA A 155 -2.07 0.55 13.26
CA ALA A 155 -1.74 0.62 11.84
C ALA A 155 -1.03 1.93 11.46
N MET A 156 -1.47 3.06 12.01
CA MET A 156 -0.84 4.36 11.79
C MET A 156 0.57 4.40 12.41
N SER A 157 0.73 3.89 13.63
CA SER A 157 2.05 3.78 14.28
C SER A 157 3.00 2.89 13.47
N TRP A 158 2.52 1.75 12.98
CA TRP A 158 3.28 0.89 12.08
C TRP A 158 3.65 1.59 10.78
N ALA A 159 2.71 2.25 10.12
CA ALA A 159 2.95 2.92 8.85
C ALA A 159 3.94 4.10 8.97
N VAL A 160 3.95 4.78 10.11
CA VAL A 160 4.96 5.81 10.44
C VAL A 160 6.31 5.17 10.72
N GLY A 161 6.36 4.14 11.57
CA GLY A 161 7.60 3.45 11.95
C GLY A 161 8.31 2.78 10.78
N THR A 162 7.57 2.29 9.80
CA THR A 162 8.10 1.71 8.55
C THR A 162 8.41 2.75 7.47
N GLY A 163 8.05 4.03 7.68
CA GLY A 163 8.23 5.11 6.72
C GLY A 163 7.26 5.08 5.53
N LEU A 164 6.23 4.23 5.58
CA LEU A 164 5.17 4.17 4.56
C LEU A 164 4.38 5.47 4.52
N LEU A 165 3.92 5.92 5.69
CA LEU A 165 3.33 7.23 5.86
C LEU A 165 4.34 8.19 6.46
N ARG A 166 4.44 9.35 5.84
CA ARG A 166 5.25 10.47 6.33
C ARG A 166 4.32 11.62 6.67
N GLY A 167 4.73 12.41 7.65
CA GLY A 167 4.01 13.63 8.01
C GLY A 167 3.92 14.60 6.85
N ILE A 168 2.89 15.43 6.89
CA ILE A 168 2.68 16.55 5.97
C ILE A 168 3.05 17.81 6.76
N ARG A 169 3.84 18.69 6.15
CA ARG A 169 4.13 20.00 6.76
C ARG A 169 2.89 20.90 6.71
N SER A 170 2.51 21.43 7.85
CA SER A 170 1.43 22.39 8.01
C SER A 170 1.96 23.56 8.85
N GLY A 171 2.42 24.61 8.17
CA GLY A 171 3.16 25.70 8.82
C GLY A 171 4.48 25.19 9.43
N SER A 172 4.68 25.43 10.73
CA SER A 172 5.82 24.92 11.51
C SER A 172 5.64 23.50 12.03
N ALA A 173 4.41 22.96 12.02
CA ALA A 173 4.06 21.64 12.52
C ALA A 173 4.16 20.56 11.45
N SER A 174 4.28 19.33 11.90
CA SER A 174 4.10 18.12 11.09
C SER A 174 2.81 17.42 11.53
N ILE A 175 1.96 17.08 10.57
CA ILE A 175 0.66 16.43 10.81
C ILE A 175 0.57 15.09 10.09
N LEU A 176 -0.22 14.18 10.61
CA LEU A 176 -0.56 12.89 9.99
C LEU A 176 -1.72 13.02 9.01
N SER A 177 -2.65 13.93 9.30
CA SER A 177 -3.91 14.14 8.61
C SER A 177 -4.71 12.82 8.48
N PRO A 178 -5.06 12.14 9.59
CA PRO A 178 -5.62 10.80 9.57
C PRO A 178 -6.92 10.71 8.77
N TRP A 179 -7.74 11.75 8.84
CA TRP A 179 -9.01 11.90 8.10
C TRP A 179 -8.85 12.51 6.70
N GLY A 180 -7.66 12.97 6.36
CA GLY A 180 -7.38 13.53 5.04
C GLY A 180 -7.59 12.50 3.94
N GLY A 181 -8.29 12.91 2.87
CA GLY A 181 -8.50 12.06 1.71
C GLY A 181 -7.19 11.68 1.04
N THR A 182 -7.11 10.48 0.52
CA THR A 182 -5.94 9.97 -0.21
C THR A 182 -6.16 10.14 -1.71
N THR A 183 -5.17 10.73 -2.41
CA THR A 183 -5.17 10.77 -3.87
C THR A 183 -4.56 9.51 -4.47
N ARG A 184 -4.80 9.28 -5.76
CA ARG A 184 -4.20 8.16 -6.50
C ARG A 184 -2.67 8.21 -6.48
N ALA A 185 -2.08 9.41 -6.62
CA ALA A 185 -0.64 9.62 -6.52
C ALA A 185 -0.06 9.31 -5.12
N GLN A 186 -0.82 9.58 -4.08
CA GLN A 186 -0.41 9.21 -2.72
C GLN A 186 -0.50 7.70 -2.50
N ALA A 187 -1.56 7.07 -2.99
CA ALA A 187 -1.76 5.64 -2.88
C ALA A 187 -0.65 4.85 -3.61
N ASP A 188 -0.30 5.23 -4.85
CA ASP A 188 0.77 4.56 -5.61
C ASP A 188 2.14 4.70 -4.95
N THR A 189 2.44 5.87 -4.41
CA THR A 189 3.70 6.13 -3.71
C THR A 189 3.80 5.32 -2.41
N VAL A 190 2.70 5.18 -1.67
CA VAL A 190 2.66 4.35 -0.46
C VAL A 190 2.79 2.87 -0.83
N LEU A 191 2.15 2.41 -1.89
CA LEU A 191 2.30 1.04 -2.39
C LEU A 191 3.75 0.73 -2.79
N LEU A 192 4.40 1.64 -3.52
CA LEU A 192 5.82 1.47 -3.87
C LEU A 192 6.71 1.37 -2.62
N ARG A 193 6.53 2.25 -1.63
CA ARG A 193 7.26 2.20 -0.37
C ARG A 193 7.00 0.90 0.38
N TRP A 194 5.75 0.46 0.41
CA TRP A 194 5.37 -0.78 1.08
C TRP A 194 6.05 -2.00 0.44
N CYS A 195 6.04 -2.10 -0.88
CA CYS A 195 6.74 -3.15 -1.60
C CYS A 195 8.27 -3.09 -1.38
N THR A 196 8.83 -1.88 -1.34
CA THR A 196 10.25 -1.67 -1.03
C THR A 196 10.59 -2.16 0.38
N TRP A 197 9.77 -1.79 1.36
CA TRP A 197 9.92 -2.23 2.74
C TRP A 197 9.74 -3.75 2.88
N ALA A 198 8.77 -4.33 2.18
CA ALA A 198 8.54 -5.78 2.15
C ALA A 198 9.63 -6.55 1.37
N GLY A 199 10.55 -5.86 0.70
CA GLY A 199 11.72 -6.45 0.06
C GLY A 199 11.54 -6.87 -1.39
N GLN A 200 10.57 -6.28 -2.12
CA GLN A 200 10.44 -6.48 -3.57
C GLN A 200 11.61 -5.84 -4.32
N PRO A 201 12.37 -6.59 -5.13
CA PRO A 201 13.55 -6.07 -5.83
C PRO A 201 13.22 -4.91 -6.79
N GLU A 202 12.16 -5.03 -7.57
CA GLU A 202 11.74 -4.03 -8.56
C GLU A 202 11.36 -2.71 -7.91
N ALA A 203 10.70 -2.77 -6.73
CA ALA A 203 10.34 -1.58 -5.97
C ALA A 203 11.59 -0.90 -5.36
N ARG A 204 12.57 -1.68 -4.90
CA ARG A 204 13.84 -1.16 -4.37
C ARG A 204 14.65 -0.46 -5.47
N GLU A 205 14.72 -1.03 -6.66
CA GLU A 205 15.41 -0.45 -7.81
C GLU A 205 14.83 0.92 -8.17
N LEU A 206 13.50 1.05 -8.21
CA LEU A 206 12.82 2.31 -8.53
C LEU A 206 13.05 3.42 -7.50
N LEU A 207 13.25 3.06 -6.23
CA LEU A 207 13.61 4.02 -5.18
C LEU A 207 15.12 4.22 -4.99
N GLY A 208 15.95 3.53 -5.77
CA GLY A 208 17.42 3.58 -5.65
C GLY A 208 17.93 3.04 -4.31
N VAL A 209 17.20 2.13 -3.68
CA VAL A 209 17.58 1.51 -2.40
C VAL A 209 18.34 0.23 -2.68
N LYS A 210 19.61 0.19 -2.24
CA LYS A 210 20.49 -0.99 -2.33
C LYS A 210 20.18 -2.01 -1.24
#